data_4cc32b1a7f8032d800f0ae1e93bbaf37
#
_entry.id   4cc32b1a7f8032d800f0ae1e93bbaf37
#
_cell.length_a   1.000
_cell.length_b   1.000
_cell.length_c   1.000
_cell.angle_alpha   90.00
_cell.angle_beta   90.00
_cell.angle_gamma   90.00
#
_symmetry.space_group_name_H-M   'P 1'
#
loop_
_entity.id
_entity.type
_entity.pdbx_description
1 polymer ?
#
loop_
_entity_poly.entity_id
_entity_poly.type
_entity_poly.pdbx_seq_one_letter_code
_entity_poly.pdbx_strand_id
1 'polypeptide(L)'
;GCVSLALAFSPSHMAARPHLFTWLFMTITLSILMKGGKRLYWLPAVMVIWTNLHGGFILGLVMQGIFLLGAAMEDRLTDKLSFPKILQQQKTASLVLLASILAVGINPFGYALLLFPFQVSSGVFSTLIGEWKAPDLQDMWYFRFYLIALVLLVSLTKSRVSWTERLCIVFFLNAALTHIRHISIMLMALTPFIARMIDSQFAREVHSSTINKDKKQLQLSTTTGPMITVVIAFSLLACASVDQRSLSFLTPKQIIDVKAEHLTQLVDYLDENLPEGKMYNE
;
A
#
# COMPACT_ATOMS: atom_id res chain seq x y z
N GLY A 1 -1.74 -2.52 16.77
CA GLY A 1 -0.85 -1.36 16.62
C GLY A 1 -0.77 -0.87 15.18
N CYS A 2 0.16 -1.40 14.35
CA CYS A 2 0.37 -0.90 12.97
C CYS A 2 -0.86 -1.07 12.06
N VAL A 3 -1.61 -2.17 12.20
CA VAL A 3 -2.85 -2.40 11.43
C VAL A 3 -3.93 -1.41 11.83
N SER A 4 -4.08 -1.12 13.13
CA SER A 4 -5.04 -0.13 13.62
C SER A 4 -4.71 1.27 13.13
N LEU A 5 -3.41 1.60 13.04
CA LEU A 5 -2.94 2.87 12.48
C LEU A 5 -3.28 2.97 10.99
N ALA A 6 -3.00 1.92 10.21
CA ALA A 6 -3.32 1.86 8.78
C ALA A 6 -4.83 2.02 8.52
N LEU A 7 -5.68 1.43 9.38
CA LEU A 7 -7.14 1.57 9.30
C LEU A 7 -7.60 2.97 9.71
N ALA A 8 -6.98 3.60 10.72
CA ALA A 8 -7.33 4.95 11.17
C ALA A 8 -7.08 6.03 10.11
N PHE A 9 -6.08 5.83 9.24
CA PHE A 9 -5.78 6.76 8.15
C PHE A 9 -6.58 6.49 6.86
N SER A 10 -7.58 5.59 6.89
CA SER A 10 -8.36 5.21 5.71
C SER A 10 -9.89 5.42 5.82
N PRO A 11 -10.42 6.41 6.58
CA PRO A 11 -11.86 6.50 6.81
C PRO A 11 -12.66 6.83 5.54
N SER A 12 -12.09 7.61 4.62
CA SER A 12 -12.75 7.99 3.37
C SER A 12 -12.89 6.83 2.36
N HIS A 13 -12.18 5.72 2.58
CA HIS A 13 -12.14 4.58 1.68
C HIS A 13 -12.86 3.33 2.22
N MET A 14 -13.56 3.44 3.36
CA MET A 14 -14.28 2.30 3.96
C MET A 14 -15.66 2.02 3.33
N ALA A 15 -16.09 2.83 2.37
CA ALA A 15 -17.29 2.48 1.59
C ALA A 15 -17.05 1.18 0.81
N ALA A 16 -18.09 0.33 0.69
CA ALA A 16 -18.03 -0.90 -0.09
C ALA A 16 -17.85 -0.57 -1.58
N ARG A 17 -16.59 -0.48 -2.02
CA ARG A 17 -16.20 -0.13 -3.38
C ARG A 17 -15.29 -1.23 -3.95
N PRO A 18 -15.20 -1.39 -5.27
CA PRO A 18 -14.37 -2.42 -5.91
C PRO A 18 -12.89 -2.40 -5.53
N HIS A 19 -12.35 -1.27 -5.04
CA HIS A 19 -10.95 -1.19 -4.60
C HIS A 19 -10.63 -2.08 -3.38
N LEU A 20 -11.64 -2.54 -2.61
CA LEU A 20 -11.45 -3.51 -1.53
C LEU A 20 -10.83 -4.82 -2.04
N PHE A 21 -11.15 -5.22 -3.27
CA PHE A 21 -10.48 -6.37 -3.90
C PHE A 21 -8.98 -6.14 -4.07
N THR A 22 -8.57 -4.92 -4.41
CA THR A 22 -7.14 -4.59 -4.46
C THR A 22 -6.48 -4.73 -3.09
N TRP A 23 -7.11 -4.28 -2.02
CA TRP A 23 -6.57 -4.42 -0.67
C TRP A 23 -6.43 -5.89 -0.27
N LEU A 24 -7.47 -6.69 -0.53
CA LEU A 24 -7.46 -8.13 -0.25
C LEU A 24 -6.34 -8.84 -1.00
N PHE A 25 -6.31 -8.71 -2.34
CA PHE A 25 -5.34 -9.44 -3.16
C PHE A 25 -3.92 -8.92 -2.99
N MET A 26 -3.72 -7.65 -2.70
CA MET A 26 -2.43 -7.08 -2.34
C MET A 26 -1.91 -7.69 -1.04
N THR A 27 -2.77 -7.82 -0.01
CA THR A 27 -2.40 -8.45 1.27
C THR A 27 -2.06 -9.94 1.09
N ILE A 28 -2.85 -10.66 0.29
CA ILE A 28 -2.58 -12.07 -0.07
C ILE A 28 -1.24 -12.19 -0.80
N THR A 29 -1.02 -11.37 -1.82
CA THR A 29 0.22 -11.36 -2.63
C THR A 29 1.43 -11.06 -1.74
N LEU A 30 1.36 -10.02 -0.90
CA LEU A 30 2.42 -9.66 0.03
C LEU A 30 2.72 -10.80 1.02
N SER A 31 1.68 -11.43 1.58
CA SER A 31 1.83 -12.57 2.49
C SER A 31 2.51 -13.77 1.82
N ILE A 32 2.18 -14.06 0.55
CA ILE A 32 2.81 -15.13 -0.23
C ILE A 32 4.28 -14.79 -0.50
N LEU A 33 4.58 -13.57 -0.94
CA LEU A 33 5.93 -13.11 -1.25
C LEU A 33 6.82 -13.13 -0.02
N MET A 34 6.33 -12.63 1.12
CA MET A 34 7.10 -12.63 2.39
C MET A 34 7.39 -14.04 2.91
N LYS A 35 6.46 -14.99 2.71
CA LYS A 35 6.66 -16.38 3.13
C LYS A 35 7.53 -17.19 2.15
N GLY A 36 7.51 -16.82 0.88
CA GLY A 36 8.34 -17.44 -0.15
C GLY A 36 8.13 -18.94 -0.37
N GLY A 37 9.14 -19.61 -0.95
CA GLY A 37 9.15 -21.05 -1.16
C GLY A 37 8.03 -21.54 -2.08
N LYS A 38 7.46 -22.72 -1.79
CA LYS A 38 6.39 -23.32 -2.62
C LYS A 38 5.12 -22.46 -2.72
N ARG A 39 4.93 -21.51 -1.80
CA ARG A 39 3.75 -20.63 -1.82
C ARG A 39 3.74 -19.69 -3.01
N LEU A 40 4.91 -19.34 -3.57
CA LEU A 40 5.02 -18.50 -4.76
C LEU A 40 4.21 -19.04 -5.94
N TYR A 41 4.06 -20.36 -6.07
CA TYR A 41 3.29 -20.96 -7.15
C TYR A 41 1.79 -20.62 -7.14
N TRP A 42 1.26 -20.07 -6.06
CA TRP A 42 -0.12 -19.57 -6.00
C TRP A 42 -0.29 -18.20 -6.65
N LEU A 43 0.78 -17.43 -6.86
CA LEU A 43 0.69 -16.08 -7.39
C LEU A 43 0.03 -15.99 -8.77
N PRO A 44 0.31 -16.86 -9.76
CA PRO A 44 -0.39 -16.81 -11.03
C PRO A 44 -1.91 -17.01 -10.88
N ALA A 45 -2.36 -17.92 -10.01
CA ALA A 45 -3.79 -18.14 -9.75
C ALA A 45 -4.44 -16.91 -9.09
N VAL A 46 -3.74 -16.29 -8.13
CA VAL A 46 -4.17 -15.03 -7.52
C VAL A 46 -4.31 -13.94 -8.58
N MET A 47 -3.36 -13.87 -9.53
CA MET A 47 -3.40 -12.86 -10.59
C MET A 47 -4.57 -13.07 -11.55
N VAL A 48 -4.92 -14.33 -11.92
CA VAL A 48 -6.12 -14.61 -12.72
C VAL A 48 -7.37 -14.07 -12.04
N ILE A 49 -7.54 -14.34 -10.75
CA ILE A 49 -8.73 -13.91 -10.01
C ILE A 49 -8.75 -12.39 -9.91
N TRP A 50 -7.63 -11.77 -9.51
CA TRP A 50 -7.54 -10.33 -9.30
C TRP A 50 -7.79 -9.53 -10.58
N THR A 51 -7.20 -9.95 -11.70
CA THR A 51 -7.35 -9.25 -12.99
C THR A 51 -8.80 -9.24 -13.50
N ASN A 52 -9.60 -10.25 -13.11
CA ASN A 52 -11.02 -10.33 -13.46
C ASN A 52 -11.94 -9.58 -12.48
N LEU A 53 -11.43 -9.10 -11.34
CA LEU A 53 -12.23 -8.42 -10.32
C LEU A 53 -11.95 -6.92 -10.23
N HIS A 54 -10.69 -6.48 -10.40
CA HIS A 54 -10.35 -5.06 -10.24
C HIS A 54 -9.04 -4.68 -10.92
N GLY A 55 -9.02 -3.49 -11.55
CA GLY A 55 -7.85 -2.96 -12.28
C GLY A 55 -6.57 -2.74 -11.46
N GLY A 56 -6.64 -2.83 -10.13
CA GLY A 56 -5.48 -2.75 -9.23
C GLY A 56 -4.51 -3.93 -9.30
N PHE A 57 -4.79 -4.97 -10.10
CA PHE A 57 -3.94 -6.15 -10.28
C PHE A 57 -2.50 -5.81 -10.71
N ILE A 58 -2.29 -4.69 -11.38
CA ILE A 58 -0.96 -4.17 -11.75
C ILE A 58 -0.03 -4.11 -10.54
N LEU A 59 -0.55 -3.69 -9.38
CA LEU A 59 0.24 -3.65 -8.12
C LEU A 59 0.77 -5.03 -7.73
N GLY A 60 0.01 -6.10 -8.03
CA GLY A 60 0.46 -7.47 -7.78
C GLY A 60 1.66 -7.87 -8.63
N LEU A 61 1.70 -7.48 -9.90
CA LEU A 61 2.87 -7.68 -10.77
C LEU A 61 4.06 -6.83 -10.33
N VAL A 62 3.81 -5.56 -10.00
CA VAL A 62 4.85 -4.64 -9.50
C VAL A 62 5.47 -5.18 -8.21
N MET A 63 4.66 -5.65 -7.25
CA MET A 63 5.16 -6.24 -6.02
C MET A 63 6.04 -7.48 -6.27
N GLN A 64 5.62 -8.37 -7.17
CA GLN A 64 6.44 -9.52 -7.56
C GLN A 64 7.77 -9.07 -8.17
N GLY A 65 7.74 -8.04 -9.04
CA GLY A 65 8.94 -7.45 -9.63
C GLY A 65 9.86 -6.82 -8.58
N ILE A 66 9.32 -6.07 -7.62
CA ILE A 66 10.08 -5.47 -6.52
C ILE A 66 10.76 -6.54 -5.65
N PHE A 67 10.04 -7.62 -5.32
CA PHE A 67 10.61 -8.71 -4.52
C PHE A 67 11.71 -9.45 -5.26
N LEU A 68 11.53 -9.71 -6.56
CA LEU A 68 12.55 -10.33 -7.41
C LEU A 68 13.79 -9.44 -7.53
N LEU A 69 13.61 -8.16 -7.85
CA LEU A 69 14.70 -7.21 -7.99
C LEU A 69 15.43 -6.99 -6.66
N GLY A 70 14.69 -6.81 -5.58
CA GLY A 70 15.26 -6.62 -4.25
C GLY A 70 16.07 -7.81 -3.78
N ALA A 71 15.60 -9.04 -4.01
CA ALA A 71 16.35 -10.25 -3.72
C ALA A 71 17.62 -10.36 -4.60
N ALA A 72 17.53 -10.06 -5.89
CA ALA A 72 18.69 -10.07 -6.77
C ALA A 72 19.73 -8.99 -6.38
N MET A 73 19.28 -7.82 -5.92
CA MET A 73 20.16 -6.77 -5.37
C MET A 73 20.80 -7.21 -4.05
N GLU A 74 20.07 -7.90 -3.18
CA GLU A 74 20.62 -8.48 -1.96
C GLU A 74 21.74 -9.49 -2.29
N ASP A 75 21.47 -10.43 -3.19
CA ASP A 75 22.42 -11.43 -3.67
C ASP A 75 23.68 -10.77 -4.27
N ARG A 76 23.50 -9.69 -5.04
CA ARG A 76 24.60 -9.03 -5.74
C ARG A 76 25.42 -8.08 -4.88
N LEU A 77 24.74 -7.16 -4.19
CA LEU A 77 25.37 -6.04 -3.50
C LEU A 77 25.80 -6.38 -2.09
N THR A 78 25.06 -7.30 -1.45
CA THR A 78 25.33 -7.69 -0.08
C THR A 78 26.11 -9.00 0.00
N ASP A 79 25.63 -10.05 -0.66
CA ASP A 79 26.24 -11.39 -0.60
C ASP A 79 27.31 -11.55 -1.69
N LYS A 80 27.48 -10.56 -2.57
CA LYS A 80 28.52 -10.50 -3.62
C LYS A 80 28.49 -11.71 -4.56
N LEU A 81 27.33 -12.29 -4.80
CA LEU A 81 27.18 -13.43 -5.68
C LEU A 81 27.48 -13.08 -7.15
N SER A 82 27.95 -14.05 -7.90
CA SER A 82 28.10 -13.92 -9.35
C SER A 82 26.76 -14.00 -10.05
N PHE A 83 26.64 -13.35 -11.22
CA PHE A 83 25.41 -13.29 -12.00
C PHE A 83 24.77 -14.65 -12.28
N PRO A 84 25.50 -15.73 -12.66
CA PRO A 84 24.90 -17.05 -12.85
C PRO A 84 24.27 -17.64 -11.58
N LYS A 85 24.88 -17.40 -10.41
CA LYS A 85 24.33 -17.83 -9.12
C LYS A 85 23.05 -17.08 -8.79
N ILE A 86 22.98 -15.78 -9.04
CA ILE A 86 21.77 -14.97 -8.85
C ILE A 86 20.64 -15.51 -9.73
N LEU A 87 20.90 -15.76 -11.01
CA LEU A 87 19.90 -16.35 -11.92
C LEU A 87 19.38 -17.70 -11.41
N GLN A 88 20.26 -18.53 -10.88
CA GLN A 88 19.87 -19.82 -10.31
C GLN A 88 19.01 -19.67 -9.06
N GLN A 89 19.37 -18.78 -8.14
CA GLN A 89 18.62 -18.52 -6.90
C GLN A 89 17.25 -17.90 -7.19
N GLN A 90 17.19 -16.95 -8.12
CA GLN A 90 15.96 -16.24 -8.46
C GLN A 90 15.12 -16.94 -9.54
N LYS A 91 15.53 -18.11 -10.03
CA LYS A 91 14.86 -18.84 -11.12
C LYS A 91 13.37 -19.05 -10.83
N THR A 92 13.03 -19.54 -9.64
CA THR A 92 11.62 -19.81 -9.28
C THR A 92 10.81 -18.52 -9.26
N ALA A 93 11.31 -17.46 -8.64
CA ALA A 93 10.62 -16.17 -8.58
C ALA A 93 10.43 -15.57 -9.98
N SER A 94 11.45 -15.68 -10.84
CA SER A 94 11.37 -15.21 -12.23
C SER A 94 10.33 -15.98 -13.05
N LEU A 95 10.30 -17.32 -12.93
CA LEU A 95 9.32 -18.15 -13.63
C LEU A 95 7.89 -17.88 -13.11
N VAL A 96 7.72 -17.67 -11.82
CA VAL A 96 6.43 -17.32 -11.22
C VAL A 96 5.96 -15.96 -11.70
N LEU A 97 6.84 -14.96 -11.76
CA LEU A 97 6.50 -13.64 -12.29
C LEU A 97 6.08 -13.73 -13.75
N LEU A 98 6.84 -14.47 -14.58
CA LEU A 98 6.47 -14.71 -15.99
C LEU A 98 5.10 -15.40 -16.09
N ALA A 99 4.87 -16.45 -15.31
CA ALA A 99 3.57 -17.13 -15.27
C ALA A 99 2.44 -16.19 -14.80
N SER A 100 2.72 -15.28 -13.85
CA SER A 100 1.76 -14.27 -13.40
C SER A 100 1.43 -13.25 -14.50
N ILE A 101 2.42 -12.82 -15.28
CA ILE A 101 2.21 -11.95 -16.44
C ILE A 101 1.36 -12.66 -17.50
N LEU A 102 1.64 -13.93 -17.80
CA LEU A 102 0.84 -14.72 -18.73
C LEU A 102 -0.59 -14.93 -18.21
N ALA A 103 -0.75 -15.16 -16.91
CA ALA A 103 -2.03 -15.35 -16.24
C ALA A 103 -2.95 -14.12 -16.34
N VAL A 104 -2.39 -12.91 -16.37
CA VAL A 104 -3.15 -11.66 -16.57
C VAL A 104 -3.92 -11.67 -17.90
N GLY A 105 -3.42 -12.35 -18.92
CA GLY A 105 -4.14 -12.49 -20.19
C GLY A 105 -5.43 -13.34 -20.12
N ILE A 106 -5.66 -14.06 -19.01
CA ILE A 106 -6.86 -14.90 -18.78
C ILE A 106 -8.01 -14.03 -18.25
N ASN A 107 -8.51 -13.14 -19.10
CA ASN A 107 -9.66 -12.28 -18.86
C ASN A 107 -10.32 -11.93 -20.20
N PRO A 108 -11.57 -11.41 -20.24
CA PRO A 108 -12.28 -11.08 -21.49
C PRO A 108 -11.57 -10.07 -22.39
N PHE A 109 -10.69 -9.21 -21.84
CA PHE A 109 -9.99 -8.15 -22.57
C PHE A 109 -8.55 -8.55 -22.94
N GLY A 110 -8.09 -9.73 -22.51
CA GLY A 110 -6.72 -10.18 -22.73
C GLY A 110 -5.68 -9.19 -22.17
N TYR A 111 -4.55 -9.06 -22.86
CA TYR A 111 -3.46 -8.18 -22.44
C TYR A 111 -3.74 -6.69 -22.66
N ALA A 112 -4.80 -6.30 -23.38
CA ALA A 112 -5.20 -4.89 -23.49
C ALA A 112 -5.49 -4.27 -22.11
N LEU A 113 -5.92 -5.11 -21.15
CA LEU A 113 -6.17 -4.66 -19.77
C LEU A 113 -4.92 -4.13 -19.06
N LEU A 114 -3.70 -4.51 -19.47
CA LEU A 114 -2.45 -3.94 -18.93
C LEU A 114 -2.31 -2.45 -19.22
N LEU A 115 -2.91 -1.96 -20.29
CA LEU A 115 -2.87 -0.54 -20.67
C LEU A 115 -3.94 0.29 -19.97
N PHE A 116 -4.98 -0.35 -19.45
CA PHE A 116 -6.13 0.31 -18.83
C PHE A 116 -5.77 1.31 -17.71
N PRO A 117 -4.90 0.96 -16.72
CA PRO A 117 -4.54 1.92 -15.67
C PRO A 117 -3.86 3.19 -16.21
N PHE A 118 -3.07 3.07 -17.28
CA PHE A 118 -2.41 4.20 -17.92
C PHE A 118 -3.40 5.06 -18.70
N GLN A 119 -4.38 4.47 -19.37
CA GLN A 119 -5.46 5.17 -20.07
C GLN A 119 -6.32 5.96 -19.08
N VAL A 120 -6.68 5.34 -17.94
CA VAL A 120 -7.47 6.02 -16.91
C VAL A 120 -6.68 7.15 -16.26
N SER A 121 -5.38 6.99 -16.01
CA SER A 121 -4.55 8.00 -15.37
C SER A 121 -4.26 9.20 -16.27
N SER A 122 -4.28 9.04 -17.59
CA SER A 122 -4.06 10.11 -18.58
C SER A 122 -5.35 10.80 -19.02
N GLY A 123 -6.52 10.30 -18.61
CA GLY A 123 -7.81 10.84 -19.01
C GLY A 123 -8.28 12.06 -18.21
N VAL A 124 -9.31 12.74 -18.69
CA VAL A 124 -9.96 13.89 -18.04
C VAL A 124 -10.43 13.56 -16.61
N PHE A 125 -10.76 12.29 -16.35
CA PHE A 125 -11.16 11.81 -15.02
C PHE A 125 -10.09 12.02 -13.94
N SER A 126 -8.80 12.01 -14.30
CA SER A 126 -7.71 12.23 -13.34
C SER A 126 -7.71 13.65 -12.77
N THR A 127 -8.25 14.62 -13.50
CA THR A 127 -8.36 16.03 -13.07
C THR A 127 -9.63 16.31 -12.29
N LEU A 128 -10.71 15.58 -12.57
CA LEU A 128 -12.03 15.78 -11.96
C LEU A 128 -12.18 15.03 -10.62
N ILE A 129 -11.52 13.88 -10.46
CA ILE A 129 -11.64 13.05 -9.25
C ILE A 129 -10.57 13.46 -8.25
N GLY A 130 -10.97 14.00 -7.09
CA GLY A 130 -10.05 14.48 -6.04
C GLY A 130 -9.04 13.44 -5.54
N GLU A 131 -9.42 12.15 -5.54
CA GLU A 131 -8.54 11.03 -5.11
C GLU A 131 -7.33 10.80 -6.04
N TRP A 132 -7.37 11.33 -7.28
CA TRP A 132 -6.26 11.26 -8.25
C TRP A 132 -5.28 12.43 -8.15
N LYS A 133 -5.59 13.41 -7.32
CA LYS A 133 -4.69 14.54 -7.06
C LYS A 133 -3.56 14.12 -6.12
N ALA A 134 -2.47 14.85 -6.20
CA ALA A 134 -1.40 14.72 -5.20
C ALA A 134 -1.92 15.17 -3.82
N PRO A 135 -1.49 14.52 -2.71
CA PRO A 135 -1.88 14.95 -1.38
C PRO A 135 -1.34 16.35 -1.07
N ASP A 136 -2.19 17.22 -0.56
CA ASP A 136 -1.74 18.47 0.05
C ASP A 136 -1.19 18.17 1.45
N LEU A 137 0.11 18.32 1.61
CA LEU A 137 0.77 18.05 2.89
C LEU A 137 0.50 19.13 3.96
N GLN A 138 -0.10 20.26 3.59
CA GLN A 138 -0.54 21.25 4.57
C GLN A 138 -1.86 20.82 5.19
N ASP A 139 -2.82 20.43 4.38
CA ASP A 139 -4.13 19.97 4.83
C ASP A 139 -4.06 18.56 5.43
N MET A 140 -3.24 17.67 4.83
CA MET A 140 -3.05 16.30 5.29
C MET A 140 -1.89 16.18 6.30
N TRP A 141 -1.94 16.99 7.37
CA TRP A 141 -0.89 17.04 8.39
C TRP A 141 -0.55 15.66 8.99
N TYR A 142 -1.54 14.77 9.17
CA TYR A 142 -1.36 13.40 9.64
C TYR A 142 -0.48 12.56 8.71
N PHE A 143 -0.64 12.72 7.39
CA PHE A 143 0.19 12.04 6.39
C PHE A 143 1.62 12.57 6.44
N ARG A 144 1.80 13.89 6.58
CA ARG A 144 3.12 14.51 6.78
C ARG A 144 3.84 13.96 8.01
N PHE A 145 3.13 13.84 9.15
CA PHE A 145 3.71 13.23 10.37
C PHE A 145 4.07 11.76 10.16
N TYR A 146 3.24 11.00 9.44
CA TYR A 146 3.57 9.62 9.09
C TYR A 146 4.86 9.54 8.28
N LEU A 147 5.06 10.43 7.28
CA LEU A 147 6.28 10.48 6.48
C LEU A 147 7.52 10.77 7.35
N ILE A 148 7.41 11.74 8.25
CA ILE A 148 8.50 12.08 9.20
C ILE A 148 8.80 10.87 10.09
N ALA A 149 7.78 10.23 10.65
CA ALA A 149 7.94 9.05 11.48
C ALA A 149 8.57 7.88 10.73
N LEU A 150 8.20 7.66 9.46
CA LEU A 150 8.80 6.64 8.61
C LEU A 150 10.29 6.91 8.35
N VAL A 151 10.64 8.15 8.01
CA VAL A 151 12.04 8.56 7.82
C VAL A 151 12.84 8.35 9.09
N LEU A 152 12.33 8.79 10.24
CA LEU A 152 12.98 8.58 11.53
C LEU A 152 13.13 7.09 11.86
N LEU A 153 12.09 6.28 11.65
CA LEU A 153 12.15 4.85 11.91
C LEU A 153 13.23 4.17 11.05
N VAL A 154 13.27 4.46 9.75
CA VAL A 154 14.27 3.89 8.83
C VAL A 154 15.68 4.35 9.18
N SER A 155 15.84 5.62 9.61
CA SER A 155 17.14 6.19 9.98
C SER A 155 17.66 5.69 11.33
N LEU A 156 16.77 5.48 12.29
CA LEU A 156 17.10 5.08 13.66
C LEU A 156 17.10 3.57 13.87
N THR A 157 16.51 2.79 12.93
CA THR A 157 16.46 1.34 13.09
C THR A 157 17.86 0.74 13.07
N LYS A 158 18.12 -0.11 14.08
CA LYS A 158 19.36 -0.90 14.17
C LYS A 158 19.28 -2.21 13.39
N SER A 159 18.08 -2.57 12.90
CA SER A 159 17.90 -3.73 12.04
C SER A 159 18.36 -3.41 10.63
N ARG A 160 18.90 -4.43 9.97
CA ARG A 160 19.25 -4.30 8.56
C ARG A 160 17.96 -4.18 7.72
N VAL A 161 17.85 -3.10 6.98
CA VAL A 161 16.79 -2.90 5.98
C VAL A 161 17.25 -3.57 4.69
N SER A 162 16.52 -4.59 4.23
CA SER A 162 16.83 -5.31 2.98
C SER A 162 16.59 -4.44 1.75
N TRP A 163 17.17 -4.81 0.62
CA TRP A 163 16.91 -4.11 -0.64
C TRP A 163 15.45 -4.18 -1.08
N THR A 164 14.77 -5.31 -0.83
CA THR A 164 13.32 -5.44 -1.06
C THR A 164 12.52 -4.41 -0.29
N GLU A 165 12.81 -4.21 1.00
CA GLU A 165 12.14 -3.22 1.84
C GLU A 165 12.39 -1.79 1.35
N ARG A 166 13.63 -1.48 0.97
CA ARG A 166 13.98 -0.16 0.41
C ARG A 166 13.20 0.14 -0.86
N LEU A 167 13.15 -0.82 -1.78
CA LEU A 167 12.41 -0.68 -3.03
C LEU A 167 10.89 -0.57 -2.79
N CYS A 168 10.33 -1.33 -1.85
CA CYS A 168 8.93 -1.19 -1.44
C CYS A 168 8.67 0.22 -0.87
N ILE A 169 9.52 0.71 0.04
CA ILE A 169 9.37 2.04 0.63
C ILE A 169 9.40 3.10 -0.47
N VAL A 170 10.40 3.07 -1.35
CA VAL A 170 10.54 4.06 -2.43
C VAL A 170 9.33 4.03 -3.37
N PHE A 171 8.92 2.84 -3.83
CA PHE A 171 7.83 2.71 -4.77
C PHE A 171 6.49 3.18 -4.18
N PHE A 172 6.10 2.64 -3.02
CA PHE A 172 4.81 2.96 -2.43
C PHE A 172 4.75 4.38 -1.88
N LEU A 173 5.88 4.91 -1.41
CA LEU A 173 5.98 6.31 -1.01
C LEU A 173 5.78 7.24 -2.20
N ASN A 174 6.46 6.98 -3.33
CA ASN A 174 6.26 7.76 -4.55
C ASN A 174 4.81 7.68 -5.03
N ALA A 175 4.20 6.48 -5.05
CA ALA A 175 2.81 6.32 -5.44
C ALA A 175 1.85 7.12 -4.54
N ALA A 176 2.08 7.12 -3.22
CA ALA A 176 1.26 7.87 -2.27
C ALA A 176 1.43 9.40 -2.38
N LEU A 177 2.62 9.87 -2.75
CA LEU A 177 2.88 11.29 -3.00
C LEU A 177 2.30 11.78 -4.33
N THR A 178 2.07 10.88 -5.29
CA THR A 178 1.45 11.22 -6.57
C THR A 178 -0.07 11.25 -6.50
N HIS A 179 -0.69 10.35 -5.72
CA HIS A 179 -2.16 10.26 -5.67
C HIS A 179 -2.64 9.89 -4.26
N ILE A 180 -3.60 10.64 -3.74
CA ILE A 180 -4.22 10.43 -2.41
C ILE A 180 -4.70 8.98 -2.23
N ARG A 181 -5.32 8.40 -3.25
CA ARG A 181 -5.84 7.01 -3.23
C ARG A 181 -4.78 5.95 -2.94
N HIS A 182 -3.51 6.22 -3.20
CA HIS A 182 -2.41 5.29 -2.95
C HIS A 182 -1.88 5.35 -1.52
N ILE A 183 -2.30 6.31 -0.69
CA ILE A 183 -1.88 6.41 0.72
C ILE A 183 -2.29 5.13 1.47
N SER A 184 -3.54 4.68 1.34
CA SER A 184 -4.02 3.45 1.97
C SER A 184 -3.24 2.21 1.51
N ILE A 185 -2.93 2.16 0.21
CA ILE A 185 -2.13 1.06 -0.39
C ILE A 185 -0.72 1.06 0.19
N MET A 186 -0.08 2.23 0.29
CA MET A 186 1.24 2.39 0.91
C MET A 186 1.23 1.92 2.37
N LEU A 187 0.25 2.38 3.17
CA LEU A 187 0.13 1.99 4.57
C LEU A 187 0.03 0.47 4.72
N MET A 188 -0.81 -0.18 3.90
CA MET A 188 -0.95 -1.65 3.92
C MET A 188 0.33 -2.37 3.50
N ALA A 189 0.98 -1.90 2.42
CA ALA A 189 2.20 -2.52 1.90
C ALA A 189 3.37 -2.42 2.87
N LEU A 190 3.52 -1.29 3.54
CA LEU A 190 4.67 -1.03 4.43
C LEU A 190 4.46 -1.52 5.86
N THR A 191 3.21 -1.75 6.29
CA THR A 191 2.88 -2.21 7.66
C THR A 191 3.73 -3.39 8.14
N PRO A 192 3.91 -4.51 7.41
CA PRO A 192 4.70 -5.63 7.90
C PRO A 192 6.19 -5.30 8.04
N PHE A 193 6.74 -4.45 7.18
CA PHE A 193 8.14 -4.01 7.27
C PHE A 193 8.36 -3.08 8.45
N ILE A 194 7.44 -2.13 8.67
CA ILE A 194 7.44 -1.23 9.82
C ILE A 194 7.32 -2.03 11.12
N ALA A 195 6.38 -2.98 11.18
CA ALA A 195 6.22 -3.86 12.34
C ALA A 195 7.50 -4.61 12.66
N ARG A 196 8.18 -5.18 11.66
CA ARG A 196 9.48 -5.85 11.83
C ARG A 196 10.57 -4.90 12.34
N MET A 197 10.64 -3.68 11.79
CA MET A 197 11.62 -2.68 12.23
C MET A 197 11.39 -2.29 13.69
N ILE A 198 10.14 -2.08 14.09
CA ILE A 198 9.76 -1.76 15.47
C ILE A 198 10.09 -2.94 16.39
N ASP A 199 9.67 -4.16 16.04
CA ASP A 199 9.90 -5.37 16.84
C ASP A 199 11.39 -5.61 17.08
N SER A 200 12.23 -5.38 16.08
CA SER A 200 13.68 -5.52 16.20
C SER A 200 14.33 -4.57 17.23
N GLN A 201 13.73 -3.43 17.50
CA GLN A 201 14.21 -2.51 18.55
C GLN A 201 13.95 -3.10 19.94
N PHE A 202 12.76 -3.70 20.15
CA PHE A 202 12.36 -4.27 21.44
C PHE A 202 13.04 -5.60 21.73
N ALA A 203 13.17 -6.50 20.74
CA ALA A 203 13.81 -7.79 20.90
C ALA A 203 15.25 -7.67 21.41
N ARG A 204 15.96 -6.61 21.02
CA ARG A 204 17.34 -6.37 21.42
C ARG A 204 17.48 -5.91 22.87
N GLU A 205 16.51 -5.17 23.39
CA GLU A 205 16.47 -4.75 24.80
C GLU A 205 16.19 -5.93 25.72
N VAL A 206 15.28 -6.83 25.33
CA VAL A 206 14.96 -8.04 26.09
C VAL A 206 16.19 -8.99 26.16
N HIS A 207 16.95 -9.13 25.08
CA HIS A 207 18.14 -10.00 25.07
C HIS A 207 19.30 -9.42 25.89
N SER A 208 19.50 -8.11 25.90
CA SER A 208 20.52 -7.46 26.73
C SER A 208 20.19 -7.54 28.23
N SER A 209 18.91 -7.56 28.59
CA SER A 209 18.47 -7.71 29.97
C SER A 209 18.50 -9.17 30.47
N THR A 210 18.55 -10.16 29.56
CA THR A 210 18.57 -11.60 29.93
C THR A 210 19.96 -12.10 30.29
N ILE A 211 21.02 -11.47 29.81
CA ILE A 211 22.42 -11.83 30.14
C ILE A 211 22.79 -11.45 31.58
N ASN A 212 21.99 -10.64 32.26
CA ASN A 212 22.27 -10.24 33.65
C ASN A 212 21.35 -10.93 34.68
N LYS A 213 20.91 -12.18 34.38
CA LYS A 213 19.97 -12.97 35.21
C LYS A 213 20.68 -13.97 36.11
N ASP A 214 21.32 -13.49 37.17
CA ASP A 214 21.43 -14.32 38.38
C ASP A 214 20.80 -13.72 39.65
N LYS A 215 20.03 -12.70 39.55
CA LYS A 215 19.17 -12.19 40.67
C LYS A 215 18.26 -11.06 40.17
N LYS A 216 17.05 -11.37 39.69
CA LYS A 216 15.86 -10.58 40.03
C LYS A 216 14.62 -11.12 39.31
N GLN A 217 13.58 -11.27 40.14
CA GLN A 217 12.18 -11.50 39.76
C GLN A 217 11.76 -10.74 38.49
N LEU A 218 10.81 -11.39 37.81
CA LEU A 218 10.03 -10.88 36.68
C LEU A 218 9.58 -9.43 36.88
N GLN A 219 10.45 -8.47 36.63
CA GLN A 219 10.02 -7.11 36.31
C GLN A 219 9.76 -7.10 34.83
N LEU A 220 8.46 -7.11 34.45
CA LEU A 220 8.06 -6.68 33.13
C LEU A 220 8.78 -5.36 32.84
N SER A 221 9.58 -5.33 31.78
CA SER A 221 10.32 -4.14 31.37
C SER A 221 9.35 -2.94 31.33
N THR A 222 9.58 -2.00 32.21
CA THR A 222 8.76 -0.78 32.39
C THR A 222 8.83 0.15 31.17
N THR A 223 9.62 -0.17 30.15
CA THR A 223 9.80 0.63 28.94
C THR A 223 8.84 0.27 27.80
N THR A 224 8.31 -0.95 27.75
CA THR A 224 7.33 -1.34 26.72
C THR A 224 5.94 -0.75 26.94
N GLY A 225 5.56 -0.55 28.21
CA GLY A 225 4.28 0.05 28.59
C GLY A 225 4.09 1.47 28.04
N PRO A 226 5.01 2.41 28.30
CA PRO A 226 4.84 3.79 27.86
C PRO A 226 4.86 3.95 26.33
N MET A 227 5.64 3.14 25.59
CA MET A 227 5.63 3.24 24.12
C MET A 227 4.38 2.65 23.48
N ILE A 228 3.86 1.54 24.00
CA ILE A 228 2.54 1.02 23.58
C ILE A 228 1.47 2.06 23.92
N THR A 229 1.55 2.69 25.08
CA THR A 229 0.63 3.76 25.50
C THR A 229 0.75 4.99 24.59
N VAL A 230 1.96 5.39 24.20
CA VAL A 230 2.18 6.50 23.26
C VAL A 230 1.65 6.16 21.88
N VAL A 231 1.86 4.94 21.37
CA VAL A 231 1.32 4.50 20.08
C VAL A 231 -0.21 4.40 20.12
N ILE A 232 -0.78 3.89 21.23
CA ILE A 232 -2.24 3.84 21.43
C ILE A 232 -2.79 5.25 21.60
N ALA A 233 -2.17 6.11 22.40
CA ALA A 233 -2.58 7.49 22.61
C ALA A 233 -2.48 8.30 21.32
N PHE A 234 -1.43 8.10 20.51
CA PHE A 234 -1.28 8.74 19.21
C PHE A 234 -2.31 8.22 18.20
N SER A 235 -2.63 6.92 18.24
CA SER A 235 -3.70 6.31 17.44
C SER A 235 -5.08 6.83 17.86
N LEU A 236 -5.33 6.97 19.17
CA LEU A 236 -6.58 7.53 19.69
C LEU A 236 -6.68 9.04 19.45
N LEU A 237 -5.59 9.79 19.56
CA LEU A 237 -5.52 11.21 19.19
C LEU A 237 -5.70 11.41 17.68
N ALA A 238 -5.12 10.56 16.85
CA ALA A 238 -5.36 10.55 15.42
C ALA A 238 -6.82 10.20 15.08
N CYS A 239 -7.42 9.24 15.80
CA CYS A 239 -8.84 8.92 15.67
C CYS A 239 -9.75 10.02 16.22
N ALA A 240 -9.37 10.69 17.31
CA ALA A 240 -10.14 11.80 17.91
C ALA A 240 -9.99 13.11 17.13
N SER A 241 -8.85 13.32 16.47
CA SER A 241 -8.60 14.47 15.58
C SER A 241 -9.12 14.26 14.16
N VAL A 242 -9.61 13.05 13.82
CA VAL A 242 -10.59 12.87 12.74
C VAL A 242 -11.88 13.53 13.23
N ASP A 243 -11.82 14.85 13.22
CA ASP A 243 -12.84 15.77 13.66
C ASP A 243 -14.17 15.34 13.02
N GLN A 244 -15.24 15.41 13.80
CA GLN A 244 -16.59 15.37 13.27
C GLN A 244 -16.81 16.34 12.10
N ARG A 245 -15.96 17.37 11.93
CA ARG A 245 -15.87 18.20 10.73
C ARG A 245 -15.47 17.42 9.48
N SER A 246 -14.65 16.37 9.58
CA SER A 246 -14.39 15.46 8.44
C SER A 246 -15.58 14.60 8.08
N LEU A 247 -16.50 14.37 9.00
CA LEU A 247 -17.79 13.71 8.75
C LEU A 247 -18.89 14.71 8.40
N SER A 248 -18.73 15.99 8.77
CA SER A 248 -19.61 17.10 8.37
C SER A 248 -19.18 17.73 7.03
N PHE A 249 -18.32 17.04 6.27
CA PHE A 249 -17.69 17.55 5.06
C PHE A 249 -18.68 18.04 4.00
N LEU A 250 -19.95 17.69 4.18
CA LEU A 250 -20.99 18.20 3.30
C LEU A 250 -22.26 18.40 4.14
N THR A 251 -22.53 19.64 4.51
CA THR A 251 -23.93 19.98 4.78
C THR A 251 -24.74 19.52 3.55
N PRO A 252 -25.95 19.01 3.73
CA PRO A 252 -26.79 18.58 2.59
C PRO A 252 -26.86 19.62 1.46
N LYS A 253 -26.75 20.90 1.81
CA LYS A 253 -26.76 22.01 0.87
C LYS A 253 -25.48 22.09 0.03
N GLN A 254 -24.28 21.91 0.63
CA GLN A 254 -23.01 21.89 -0.10
C GLN A 254 -22.87 20.63 -1.00
N ILE A 255 -23.45 19.49 -0.61
CA ILE A 255 -23.53 18.30 -1.47
C ILE A 255 -24.38 18.59 -2.71
N ILE A 256 -25.50 19.28 -2.54
CA ILE A 256 -26.41 19.63 -3.64
C ILE A 256 -25.73 20.63 -4.58
N ASP A 257 -25.09 21.67 -4.03
CA ASP A 257 -24.43 22.72 -4.83
C ASP A 257 -23.24 22.17 -5.63
N VAL A 258 -22.35 21.38 -5.00
CA VAL A 258 -21.21 20.73 -5.70
C VAL A 258 -21.69 19.71 -6.73
N LYS A 259 -22.74 18.93 -6.42
CA LYS A 259 -23.33 18.02 -7.41
C LYS A 259 -24.02 18.75 -8.55
N ALA A 260 -24.69 19.86 -8.27
CA ALA A 260 -25.35 20.65 -9.30
C ALA A 260 -24.34 21.26 -10.28
N GLU A 261 -23.25 21.84 -9.77
CA GLU A 261 -22.21 22.45 -10.61
C GLU A 261 -21.48 21.40 -11.48
N HIS A 262 -21.12 20.25 -10.90
CA HIS A 262 -20.51 19.16 -11.67
C HIS A 262 -21.48 18.47 -12.63
N LEU A 263 -22.76 18.35 -12.25
CA LEU A 263 -23.78 17.83 -13.15
C LEU A 263 -24.04 18.76 -14.33
N THR A 264 -24.05 20.10 -14.13
CA THR A 264 -24.20 21.05 -15.18
C THR A 264 -23.02 20.97 -16.15
N GLN A 265 -21.80 20.98 -15.67
CA GLN A 265 -20.60 20.82 -16.51
C GLN A 265 -20.57 19.47 -17.28
N LEU A 266 -21.06 18.40 -16.65
CA LEU A 266 -21.17 17.08 -17.30
C LEU A 266 -22.26 17.07 -18.36
N VAL A 267 -23.41 17.71 -18.09
CA VAL A 267 -24.51 17.85 -19.06
C VAL A 267 -24.06 18.70 -20.24
N ASP A 268 -23.42 19.84 -20.00
CA ASP A 268 -22.90 20.71 -21.07
C ASP A 268 -21.87 19.97 -21.94
N TYR A 269 -20.95 19.22 -21.31
CA TYR A 269 -19.98 18.38 -22.03
C TYR A 269 -20.64 17.25 -22.84
N LEU A 270 -21.67 16.63 -22.28
CA LEU A 270 -22.42 15.57 -22.97
C LEU A 270 -23.23 16.13 -24.14
N ASP A 271 -23.86 17.28 -23.97
CA ASP A 271 -24.63 17.95 -25.06
C ASP A 271 -23.75 18.36 -26.24
N GLU A 272 -22.48 18.72 -25.96
CA GLU A 272 -21.52 19.08 -27.02
C GLU A 272 -20.87 17.85 -27.68
N ASN A 273 -20.77 16.70 -26.98
CA ASN A 273 -19.98 15.56 -27.41
C ASN A 273 -20.75 14.23 -27.42
N LEU A 274 -22.08 14.26 -27.43
CA LEU A 274 -22.89 13.04 -27.42
C LEU A 274 -22.61 12.23 -28.69
N PRO A 275 -22.11 10.98 -28.54
CA PRO A 275 -22.16 10.02 -29.64
C PRO A 275 -23.62 9.67 -29.94
N GLU A 276 -24.01 9.59 -31.19
CA GLU A 276 -25.34 9.11 -31.57
C GLU A 276 -25.56 7.70 -31.03
N GLY A 277 -26.36 7.57 -29.99
CA GLY A 277 -26.69 6.29 -29.35
C GLY A 277 -27.40 6.42 -28.02
N LYS A 278 -28.08 5.35 -27.59
CA LYS A 278 -28.76 5.31 -26.30
C LYS A 278 -27.75 5.09 -25.18
N MET A 279 -27.69 6.02 -24.21
CA MET A 279 -26.99 5.76 -22.95
C MET A 279 -27.89 4.95 -22.03
N TYR A 280 -27.38 3.82 -21.53
CA TYR A 280 -27.99 3.06 -20.43
C TYR A 280 -27.34 3.49 -19.12
N ASN A 281 -28.15 4.08 -18.23
CA ASN A 281 -27.81 4.18 -16.80
C ASN A 281 -28.40 2.96 -16.09
N GLU A 282 -27.58 2.03 -15.70
CA GLU A 282 -27.88 1.06 -14.63
C GLU A 282 -27.30 1.53 -13.31
#